data_8ac0e0f663f5af57d62879ad0f47c021
#
_entry.id   8ac0e0f663f5af57d62879ad0f47c021
#
_cell.length_a   1.000
_cell.length_b   1.000
_cell.length_c   1.000
_cell.angle_alpha   90.00
_cell.angle_beta   90.00
_cell.angle_gamma   90.00
#
_symmetry.space_group_name_H-M   'P 1'
#
loop_
_entity.id
_entity.type
_entity.pdbx_description
1 polymer ?
#
loop_
_entity_poly.entity_id
_entity_poly.type
_entity_poly.pdbx_seq_one_letter_code
_entity_poly.pdbx_strand_id
1 'polypeptide(L)'
;MNAPARTSPIEAVLFDGDQTLWDFQRVMQGALLAVLDDLRAARPGAVTDALTVGDLQSDRGAVARELLGVEYNLARLRRLGFARSLQRVRRDGGDWSEAQDLVLAEQLADSYFRHRDKDPALFEDTLPCLETLRPDYRIGLLSNGSRLPEAIGLGGIFEVVVFAQDHRVAKPDRGIFEVVQQQMVLPPSACVLVGDHPLNDVVGAKRAGWHAIWIDRDGGGTYRPPPGYDEVPDAVITSLDELPRALKGL
;
A
#
# COMPACT_ATOMS: atom_id res chain seq x y z
N MET A 1 -10.65 36.44 -24.99
CA MET A 1 -10.72 35.89 -23.60
C MET A 1 -11.23 34.46 -23.72
N ASN A 2 -10.35 33.47 -23.66
CA ASN A 2 -10.75 32.08 -23.62
C ASN A 2 -11.39 31.82 -22.24
N ALA A 3 -12.63 31.36 -22.24
CA ALA A 3 -13.26 30.83 -21.03
C ALA A 3 -12.36 29.69 -20.50
N PRO A 4 -12.17 29.58 -19.17
CA PRO A 4 -11.46 28.42 -18.61
C PRO A 4 -12.18 27.17 -19.08
N ALA A 5 -11.41 26.18 -19.53
CA ALA A 5 -11.94 24.87 -19.89
C ALA A 5 -12.75 24.37 -18.68
N ARG A 6 -14.04 24.05 -18.88
CA ARG A 6 -14.87 23.42 -17.87
C ARG A 6 -14.18 22.09 -17.54
N THR A 7 -13.61 21.98 -16.35
CA THR A 7 -13.16 20.70 -15.82
C THR A 7 -14.38 19.78 -15.80
N SER A 8 -14.25 18.59 -16.38
CA SER A 8 -15.30 17.58 -16.27
C SER A 8 -15.51 17.32 -14.77
N PRO A 9 -16.76 17.17 -14.31
CA PRO A 9 -17.01 16.87 -12.90
C PRO A 9 -16.31 15.57 -12.52
N ILE A 10 -15.83 15.47 -11.28
CA ILE A 10 -15.32 14.21 -10.74
C ILE A 10 -16.45 13.18 -10.73
N GLU A 11 -16.20 12.03 -11.34
CA GLU A 11 -17.14 10.91 -11.41
C GLU A 11 -16.66 9.71 -10.57
N ALA A 12 -15.33 9.54 -10.44
CA ALA A 12 -14.75 8.44 -9.70
C ALA A 12 -13.75 8.91 -8.64
N VAL A 13 -13.87 8.32 -7.45
CA VAL A 13 -12.94 8.50 -6.33
C VAL A 13 -12.22 7.17 -6.11
N LEU A 14 -10.92 7.17 -6.39
CA LEU A 14 -10.05 6.04 -6.16
C LEU A 14 -9.29 6.26 -4.85
N PHE A 15 -9.10 5.19 -4.11
CA PHE A 15 -8.34 5.22 -2.86
C PHE A 15 -7.09 4.37 -2.98
N ASP A 16 -5.98 4.85 -2.43
CA ASP A 16 -4.95 3.95 -1.95
C ASP A 16 -5.45 3.19 -0.73
N GLY A 17 -4.82 2.08 -0.42
CA GLY A 17 -5.23 1.25 0.71
C GLY A 17 -4.42 1.49 1.97
N ASP A 18 -3.12 1.16 1.90
CA ASP A 18 -2.19 1.19 3.01
C ASP A 18 -1.99 2.63 3.52
N GLN A 19 -2.15 2.90 4.81
CA GLN A 19 -2.07 4.24 5.44
C GLN A 19 -3.11 5.26 4.92
N THR A 20 -4.02 4.85 4.05
CA THR A 20 -5.13 5.68 3.57
C THR A 20 -6.47 5.20 4.14
N LEU A 21 -6.84 3.95 3.88
CA LEU A 21 -8.07 3.34 4.38
C LEU A 21 -7.84 2.47 5.64
N TRP A 22 -6.63 1.94 5.82
CA TRP A 22 -6.25 1.12 6.97
C TRP A 22 -4.82 1.37 7.42
N ASP A 23 -4.58 1.19 8.72
CA ASP A 23 -3.27 1.32 9.36
C ASP A 23 -2.40 0.06 9.10
N PHE A 24 -1.82 0.03 7.91
CA PHE A 24 -0.94 -1.07 7.50
C PHE A 24 0.33 -1.15 8.35
N GLN A 25 0.86 -0.04 8.85
CA GLN A 25 2.08 -0.04 9.68
C GLN A 25 1.86 -0.81 10.97
N ARG A 26 0.74 -0.56 11.66
CA ARG A 26 0.35 -1.27 12.88
C ARG A 26 0.21 -2.78 12.62
N VAL A 27 -0.50 -3.14 11.57
CA VAL A 27 -0.74 -4.54 11.19
C VAL A 27 0.55 -5.26 10.82
N MET A 28 1.38 -4.62 9.99
CA MET A 28 2.68 -5.16 9.59
C MET A 28 3.61 -5.37 10.78
N GLN A 29 3.68 -4.40 11.68
CA GLN A 29 4.51 -4.48 12.87
C GLN A 29 4.07 -5.63 13.77
N GLY A 30 2.76 -5.77 14.04
CA GLY A 30 2.21 -6.87 14.82
C GLY A 30 2.48 -8.24 14.21
N ALA A 31 2.31 -8.37 12.89
CA ALA A 31 2.62 -9.61 12.17
C ALA A 31 4.11 -9.97 12.21
N LEU A 32 5.01 -8.97 12.10
CA LEU A 32 6.45 -9.23 12.17
C LEU A 32 6.93 -9.58 13.59
N LEU A 33 6.30 -9.04 14.63
CA LEU A 33 6.56 -9.47 16.02
C LEU A 33 6.18 -10.95 16.21
N ALA A 34 5.02 -11.37 15.73
CA ALA A 34 4.62 -12.78 15.80
C ALA A 34 5.59 -13.69 15.00
N VAL A 35 6.06 -13.24 13.84
CA VAL A 35 7.10 -13.96 13.08
C VAL A 35 8.41 -14.09 13.84
N LEU A 36 8.83 -13.05 14.58
CA LEU A 36 10.03 -13.15 15.41
C LEU A 36 9.87 -14.18 16.54
N ASP A 37 8.69 -14.29 17.13
CA ASP A 37 8.42 -15.30 18.16
C ASP A 37 8.44 -16.72 17.56
N ASP A 38 7.83 -16.91 16.38
CA ASP A 38 7.88 -18.17 15.64
C ASP A 38 9.33 -18.56 15.27
N LEU A 39 10.12 -17.56 14.82
CA LEU A 39 11.52 -17.76 14.46
C LEU A 39 12.38 -18.15 15.67
N ARG A 40 12.19 -17.49 16.81
CA ARG A 40 12.87 -17.80 18.07
C ARG A 40 12.53 -19.20 18.57
N ALA A 41 11.26 -19.61 18.43
CA ALA A 41 10.83 -20.96 18.77
C ALA A 41 11.45 -22.02 17.86
N ALA A 42 11.54 -21.74 16.54
CA ALA A 42 12.10 -22.66 15.55
C ALA A 42 13.63 -22.75 15.57
N ARG A 43 14.30 -21.66 15.92
CA ARG A 43 15.77 -21.49 15.90
C ARG A 43 16.25 -20.73 17.15
N PRO A 44 16.14 -21.33 18.35
CA PRO A 44 16.58 -20.67 19.57
C PRO A 44 18.09 -20.43 19.58
N GLY A 45 18.52 -19.25 20.01
CA GLY A 45 19.92 -18.86 20.11
C GLY A 45 20.13 -17.36 20.13
N ALA A 46 21.29 -16.93 20.65
CA ALA A 46 21.59 -15.52 20.87
C ALA A 46 21.46 -14.65 19.62
N VAL A 47 21.84 -15.19 18.45
CA VAL A 47 21.73 -14.45 17.17
C VAL A 47 20.28 -14.24 16.76
N THR A 48 19.45 -15.28 16.90
CA THR A 48 18.02 -15.20 16.60
C THR A 48 17.30 -14.29 17.59
N ASP A 49 17.66 -14.37 18.87
CA ASP A 49 17.07 -13.54 19.95
C ASP A 49 17.37 -12.04 19.74
N ALA A 50 18.52 -11.72 19.14
CA ALA A 50 18.91 -10.36 18.85
C ALA A 50 18.20 -9.74 17.63
N LEU A 51 17.50 -10.56 16.79
CA LEU A 51 16.79 -10.04 15.63
C LEU A 51 15.62 -9.14 16.04
N THR A 52 15.47 -8.06 15.28
CA THR A 52 14.40 -7.07 15.46
C THR A 52 13.47 -7.04 14.23
N VAL A 53 12.31 -6.42 14.39
CA VAL A 53 11.40 -6.11 13.25
C VAL A 53 12.13 -5.28 12.19
N GLY A 54 12.99 -4.34 12.60
CA GLY A 54 13.79 -3.52 11.69
C GLY A 54 14.72 -4.36 10.82
N ASP A 55 15.32 -5.42 11.37
CA ASP A 55 16.18 -6.35 10.62
C ASP A 55 15.38 -7.08 9.53
N LEU A 56 14.22 -7.63 9.89
CA LEU A 56 13.35 -8.33 8.93
C LEU A 56 12.86 -7.40 7.81
N GLN A 57 12.56 -6.14 8.14
CA GLN A 57 12.17 -5.13 7.16
C GLN A 57 13.34 -4.72 6.26
N SER A 58 14.53 -4.56 6.82
CA SER A 58 15.75 -4.22 6.09
C SER A 58 16.10 -5.31 5.06
N ASP A 59 16.06 -6.57 5.48
CA ASP A 59 16.34 -7.71 4.60
C ASP A 59 15.30 -7.80 3.47
N ARG A 60 14.01 -7.63 3.77
CA ARG A 60 12.95 -7.57 2.75
C ARG A 60 13.13 -6.37 1.81
N GLY A 61 13.51 -5.21 2.34
CA GLY A 61 13.78 -4.00 1.56
C GLY A 61 14.97 -4.18 0.61
N ALA A 62 16.02 -4.88 1.05
CA ALA A 62 17.16 -5.22 0.20
C ALA A 62 16.75 -6.12 -0.97
N VAL A 63 15.99 -7.19 -0.71
CA VAL A 63 15.44 -8.06 -1.75
C VAL A 63 14.56 -7.28 -2.73
N ALA A 64 13.70 -6.40 -2.25
CA ALA A 64 12.83 -5.60 -3.11
C ALA A 64 13.62 -4.66 -4.03
N ARG A 65 14.73 -4.09 -3.56
CA ARG A 65 15.62 -3.26 -4.40
C ARG A 65 16.36 -4.08 -5.46
N GLU A 66 16.81 -5.28 -5.11
CA GLU A 66 17.51 -6.20 -6.03
C GLU A 66 16.59 -6.69 -7.16
N LEU A 67 15.30 -6.82 -6.88
CA LEU A 67 14.28 -7.33 -7.81
C LEU A 67 13.34 -6.23 -8.36
N LEU A 68 13.73 -4.96 -8.20
CA LEU A 68 12.92 -3.83 -8.67
C LEU A 68 12.66 -3.94 -10.19
N GLY A 69 11.38 -3.80 -10.57
CA GLY A 69 10.93 -3.94 -11.95
C GLY A 69 10.85 -5.38 -12.47
N VAL A 70 11.25 -6.38 -11.67
CA VAL A 70 11.21 -7.81 -12.03
C VAL A 70 10.16 -8.56 -11.24
N GLU A 71 10.06 -8.30 -9.92
CA GLU A 71 9.16 -9.00 -9.03
C GLU A 71 8.14 -8.05 -8.40
N TYR A 72 6.88 -8.30 -8.68
CA TYR A 72 5.74 -7.54 -8.15
C TYR A 72 4.93 -8.33 -7.12
N ASN A 73 5.15 -9.64 -6.99
CA ASN A 73 4.46 -10.48 -6.02
C ASN A 73 5.00 -10.22 -4.61
N LEU A 74 4.21 -9.52 -3.80
CA LEU A 74 4.60 -9.12 -2.44
C LEU A 74 4.79 -10.31 -1.50
N ALA A 75 4.03 -11.40 -1.69
CA ALA A 75 4.19 -12.62 -0.91
C ALA A 75 5.55 -13.28 -1.19
N ARG A 76 5.96 -13.31 -2.45
CA ARG A 76 7.28 -13.82 -2.84
C ARG A 76 8.40 -12.94 -2.29
N LEU A 77 8.27 -11.61 -2.39
CA LEU A 77 9.25 -10.69 -1.80
C LEU A 77 9.37 -10.87 -0.27
N ARG A 78 8.26 -11.14 0.41
CA ARG A 78 8.26 -11.40 1.86
C ARG A 78 8.99 -12.70 2.19
N ARG A 79 8.72 -13.79 1.47
CA ARG A 79 9.43 -15.08 1.62
C ARG A 79 10.93 -14.95 1.40
N LEU A 80 11.33 -14.30 0.32
CA LEU A 80 12.74 -14.06 0.03
C LEU A 80 13.41 -13.18 1.10
N GLY A 81 12.69 -12.20 1.66
CA GLY A 81 13.17 -11.42 2.80
C GLY A 81 13.45 -12.29 4.03
N PHE A 82 12.53 -13.19 4.39
CA PHE A 82 12.76 -14.12 5.50
C PHE A 82 13.88 -15.12 5.21
N ALA A 83 13.99 -15.64 4.00
CA ALA A 83 15.11 -16.51 3.61
C ALA A 83 16.46 -15.77 3.77
N ARG A 84 16.52 -14.48 3.42
CA ARG A 84 17.71 -13.64 3.61
C ARG A 84 18.05 -13.45 5.10
N SER A 85 17.05 -13.21 5.94
CA SER A 85 17.24 -13.11 7.39
C SER A 85 17.79 -14.40 7.98
N LEU A 86 17.22 -15.55 7.58
CA LEU A 86 17.68 -16.88 8.01
C LEU A 86 19.09 -17.18 7.53
N GLN A 87 19.44 -16.83 6.28
CA GLN A 87 20.80 -16.98 5.76
C GLN A 87 21.82 -16.17 6.59
N ARG A 88 21.45 -14.95 7.02
CA ARG A 88 22.29 -14.13 7.91
C ARG A 88 22.50 -14.82 9.24
N VAL A 89 21.43 -15.27 9.90
CA VAL A 89 21.50 -15.99 11.19
C VAL A 89 22.36 -17.25 11.07
N ARG A 90 22.19 -18.03 9.99
CA ARG A 90 23.00 -19.23 9.75
C ARG A 90 24.49 -18.95 9.59
N ARG A 91 24.86 -17.86 8.90
CA ARG A 91 26.28 -17.42 8.76
C ARG A 91 26.90 -17.04 10.10
N ASP A 92 26.10 -16.51 11.01
CA ASP A 92 26.55 -16.05 12.33
C ASP A 92 26.54 -17.17 13.40
N GLY A 93 26.42 -18.44 13.00
CA GLY A 93 26.59 -19.58 13.87
C GLY A 93 25.43 -20.59 13.91
N GLY A 94 24.48 -20.51 12.99
CA GLY A 94 23.40 -21.49 12.90
C GLY A 94 23.89 -22.84 12.33
N ASP A 95 23.47 -23.92 12.93
CA ASP A 95 23.80 -25.30 12.53
C ASP A 95 22.60 -25.95 11.76
N TRP A 96 22.29 -25.39 10.57
CA TRP A 96 21.27 -25.94 9.68
C TRP A 96 21.58 -25.61 8.21
N SER A 97 20.91 -26.34 7.28
CA SER A 97 21.15 -26.20 5.85
C SER A 97 20.33 -25.08 5.21
N GLU A 98 20.73 -24.66 4.00
CA GLU A 98 19.98 -23.72 3.18
C GLU A 98 18.57 -24.24 2.83
N ALA A 99 18.43 -25.57 2.59
CA ALA A 99 17.11 -26.17 2.35
C ALA A 99 16.16 -25.98 3.54
N GLN A 100 16.68 -26.07 4.77
CA GLN A 100 15.90 -25.81 5.97
C GLN A 100 15.54 -24.32 6.14
N ASP A 101 16.40 -23.40 5.67
CA ASP A 101 16.07 -21.96 5.64
C ASP A 101 14.88 -21.70 4.69
N LEU A 102 14.87 -22.31 3.51
CA LEU A 102 13.79 -22.11 2.54
C LEU A 102 12.44 -22.64 3.07
N VAL A 103 12.43 -23.82 3.69
CA VAL A 103 11.22 -24.37 4.31
C VAL A 103 10.71 -23.46 5.45
N LEU A 104 11.61 -23.02 6.32
CA LEU A 104 11.21 -22.13 7.41
C LEU A 104 10.75 -20.76 6.90
N ALA A 105 11.39 -20.21 5.87
CA ALA A 105 10.97 -18.95 5.26
C ALA A 105 9.53 -18.98 4.71
N GLU A 106 9.10 -20.13 4.13
CA GLU A 106 7.71 -20.35 3.73
C GLU A 106 6.77 -20.33 4.94
N GLN A 107 7.11 -21.07 6.01
CA GLN A 107 6.31 -21.11 7.24
C GLN A 107 6.16 -19.75 7.91
N LEU A 108 7.26 -18.97 7.95
CA LEU A 108 7.28 -17.61 8.49
C LEU A 108 6.44 -16.65 7.62
N ALA A 109 6.47 -16.82 6.30
CA ALA A 109 5.62 -16.02 5.40
C ALA A 109 4.13 -16.36 5.60
N ASP A 110 3.78 -17.62 5.73
CA ASP A 110 2.41 -18.05 6.04
C ASP A 110 1.95 -17.51 7.39
N SER A 111 2.82 -17.53 8.40
CA SER A 111 2.55 -16.93 9.71
C SER A 111 2.32 -15.42 9.60
N TYR A 112 3.20 -14.71 8.87
CA TYR A 112 3.06 -13.27 8.62
C TYR A 112 1.70 -12.93 8.03
N PHE A 113 1.28 -13.61 6.96
CA PHE A 113 0.02 -13.31 6.29
C PHE A 113 -1.19 -13.66 7.16
N ARG A 114 -1.15 -14.79 7.89
CA ARG A 114 -2.21 -15.12 8.86
C ARG A 114 -2.37 -14.05 9.94
N HIS A 115 -1.27 -13.50 10.47
CA HIS A 115 -1.32 -12.44 11.49
C HIS A 115 -1.74 -11.11 10.90
N ARG A 116 -1.24 -10.75 9.71
CA ARG A 116 -1.59 -9.54 9.00
C ARG A 116 -3.09 -9.45 8.70
N ASP A 117 -3.70 -10.57 8.33
CA ASP A 117 -5.08 -10.58 7.84
C ASP A 117 -6.13 -10.76 8.97
N LYS A 118 -5.69 -10.96 10.23
CA LYS A 118 -6.58 -11.07 11.39
C LYS A 118 -7.26 -9.76 11.79
N ASP A 119 -6.55 -8.64 11.66
CA ASP A 119 -7.02 -7.32 12.07
C ASP A 119 -7.30 -6.48 10.81
N PRO A 120 -8.54 -6.07 10.58
CA PRO A 120 -8.86 -5.14 9.48
C PRO A 120 -8.05 -3.85 9.57
N ALA A 121 -7.84 -3.35 10.79
CA ALA A 121 -7.14 -2.09 11.09
C ALA A 121 -7.66 -0.89 10.29
N LEU A 122 -8.93 -0.88 9.92
CA LEU A 122 -9.54 0.27 9.26
C LEU A 122 -9.41 1.49 10.14
N PHE A 123 -9.13 2.64 9.53
CA PHE A 123 -9.30 3.90 10.24
C PHE A 123 -10.80 4.13 10.51
N GLU A 124 -11.11 4.80 11.62
CA GLU A 124 -12.49 5.00 12.09
C GLU A 124 -13.36 5.75 11.06
N ASP A 125 -12.75 6.64 10.28
CA ASP A 125 -13.40 7.45 9.25
C ASP A 125 -13.57 6.71 7.89
N THR A 126 -13.01 5.52 7.72
CA THR A 126 -13.01 4.80 6.43
C THR A 126 -14.43 4.42 6.00
N LEU A 127 -15.13 3.62 6.79
CA LEU A 127 -16.49 3.17 6.41
C LEU A 127 -17.48 4.32 6.28
N PRO A 128 -17.56 5.27 7.23
CA PRO A 128 -18.45 6.42 7.11
C PRO A 128 -18.20 7.24 5.84
N CYS A 129 -16.95 7.46 5.49
CA CYS A 129 -16.58 8.18 4.26
C CYS A 129 -17.04 7.44 3.00
N LEU A 130 -16.71 6.14 2.88
CA LEU A 130 -17.08 5.34 1.72
C LEU A 130 -18.59 5.27 1.54
N GLU A 131 -19.36 5.11 2.62
CA GLU A 131 -20.83 5.12 2.60
C GLU A 131 -21.39 6.47 2.16
N THR A 132 -20.78 7.57 2.60
CA THR A 132 -21.19 8.93 2.23
C THR A 132 -20.96 9.23 0.75
N LEU A 133 -19.88 8.71 0.17
CA LEU A 133 -19.50 9.01 -1.22
C LEU A 133 -20.22 8.14 -2.26
N ARG A 134 -20.57 6.89 -1.93
CA ARG A 134 -21.18 5.92 -2.88
C ARG A 134 -22.42 6.39 -3.63
N PRO A 135 -23.31 7.22 -3.08
CA PRO A 135 -24.46 7.71 -3.82
C PRO A 135 -24.10 8.64 -5.00
N ASP A 136 -23.00 9.38 -4.88
CA ASP A 136 -22.62 10.45 -5.80
C ASP A 136 -21.43 10.10 -6.69
N TYR A 137 -20.57 9.13 -6.27
CA TYR A 137 -19.32 8.79 -6.93
C TYR A 137 -19.18 7.27 -7.12
N ARG A 138 -18.50 6.90 -8.20
CA ARG A 138 -18.00 5.55 -8.40
C ARG A 138 -16.74 5.36 -7.56
N ILE A 139 -16.69 4.32 -6.74
CA ILE A 139 -15.61 4.13 -5.77
C ILE A 139 -14.70 2.98 -6.22
N GLY A 140 -13.39 3.22 -6.22
CA GLY A 140 -12.41 2.20 -6.57
C GLY A 140 -11.22 2.14 -5.60
N LEU A 141 -10.48 1.03 -5.66
CA LEU A 141 -9.22 0.82 -4.94
C LEU A 141 -8.07 0.70 -5.95
N LEU A 142 -7.01 1.47 -5.76
CA LEU A 142 -5.78 1.41 -6.55
C LEU A 142 -4.58 1.31 -5.62
N SER A 143 -4.04 0.12 -5.42
CA SER A 143 -3.01 -0.12 -4.40
C SER A 143 -1.76 -0.82 -4.93
N ASN A 144 -0.60 -0.37 -4.44
CA ASN A 144 0.66 -1.10 -4.57
C ASN A 144 0.75 -2.26 -3.56
N GLY A 145 -0.18 -2.32 -2.60
CA GLY A 145 -0.36 -3.42 -1.67
C GLY A 145 -1.02 -4.65 -2.29
N SER A 146 -1.44 -5.58 -1.43
CA SER A 146 -2.10 -6.84 -1.86
C SER A 146 -3.20 -7.28 -0.91
N ARG A 147 -3.72 -6.36 -0.10
CA ARG A 147 -4.72 -6.69 0.90
C ARG A 147 -6.10 -6.67 0.28
N LEU A 148 -6.76 -7.83 0.27
CA LEU A 148 -8.08 -7.98 -0.34
C LEU A 148 -9.16 -7.25 0.48
N PRO A 149 -10.00 -6.42 -0.14
CA PRO A 149 -11.11 -5.74 0.55
C PRO A 149 -12.05 -6.70 1.29
N GLU A 150 -12.32 -7.87 0.72
CA GLU A 150 -13.18 -8.89 1.31
C GLU A 150 -12.65 -9.41 2.66
N ALA A 151 -11.32 -9.51 2.79
CA ALA A 151 -10.69 -10.00 4.02
C ALA A 151 -10.80 -9.01 5.19
N ILE A 152 -11.12 -7.74 4.91
CA ILE A 152 -11.13 -6.67 5.91
C ILE A 152 -12.50 -5.97 6.05
N GLY A 153 -13.55 -6.60 5.54
CA GLY A 153 -14.92 -6.08 5.69
C GLY A 153 -15.31 -4.99 4.69
N LEU A 154 -14.52 -4.80 3.62
CA LEU A 154 -14.80 -3.84 2.53
C LEU A 154 -15.31 -4.53 1.25
N GLY A 155 -15.70 -5.80 1.33
CA GLY A 155 -16.22 -6.55 0.18
C GLY A 155 -17.45 -5.89 -0.45
N GLY A 156 -17.46 -5.78 -1.79
CA GLY A 156 -18.59 -5.20 -2.55
C GLY A 156 -18.72 -3.67 -2.43
N ILE A 157 -17.75 -2.98 -1.83
CA ILE A 157 -17.74 -1.51 -1.74
C ILE A 157 -17.19 -0.89 -3.01
N PHE A 158 -16.10 -1.45 -3.52
CA PHE A 158 -15.39 -0.91 -4.68
C PHE A 158 -15.94 -1.48 -5.98
N GLU A 159 -16.18 -0.61 -6.95
CA GLU A 159 -16.56 -1.00 -8.32
C GLU A 159 -15.36 -1.60 -9.06
N VAL A 160 -14.17 -1.07 -8.80
CA VAL A 160 -12.91 -1.55 -9.37
C VAL A 160 -11.87 -1.71 -8.26
N VAL A 161 -11.12 -2.81 -8.33
CA VAL A 161 -9.98 -3.09 -7.45
C VAL A 161 -8.78 -3.42 -8.30
N VAL A 162 -7.73 -2.60 -8.23
CA VAL A 162 -6.51 -2.77 -9.02
C VAL A 162 -5.31 -2.87 -8.09
N PHE A 163 -4.62 -4.01 -8.14
CA PHE A 163 -3.36 -4.23 -7.45
C PHE A 163 -2.18 -4.23 -8.43
N ALA A 164 -1.09 -3.57 -8.05
CA ALA A 164 0.13 -3.50 -8.85
C ALA A 164 0.66 -4.87 -9.28
N GLN A 165 0.61 -5.86 -8.38
CA GLN A 165 1.11 -7.21 -8.65
C GLN A 165 0.36 -7.92 -9.79
N ASP A 166 -0.93 -7.65 -9.98
CA ASP A 166 -1.77 -8.33 -10.98
C ASP A 166 -1.51 -7.80 -12.39
N HIS A 167 -1.01 -6.57 -12.48
CA HIS A 167 -0.71 -5.90 -13.75
C HIS A 167 0.79 -5.74 -14.02
N ARG A 168 1.67 -6.12 -13.07
CA ARG A 168 3.13 -5.96 -13.14
C ARG A 168 3.56 -4.52 -13.42
N VAL A 169 2.79 -3.58 -12.93
CA VAL A 169 3.03 -2.14 -12.99
C VAL A 169 2.49 -1.51 -11.70
N ALA A 170 3.23 -0.57 -11.13
CA ALA A 170 2.93 0.00 -9.82
C ALA A 170 2.88 1.53 -9.89
N LYS A 171 2.09 2.18 -9.04
CA LYS A 171 2.21 3.63 -8.82
C LYS A 171 3.66 3.96 -8.46
N PRO A 172 4.27 5.04 -8.99
CA PRO A 172 3.67 6.15 -9.75
C PRO A 172 3.64 5.94 -11.28
N ASP A 173 3.91 4.75 -11.81
CA ASP A 173 3.88 4.50 -13.25
C ASP A 173 2.49 4.77 -13.81
N ARG A 174 2.43 5.54 -14.92
CA ARG A 174 1.19 5.91 -15.59
C ARG A 174 0.34 4.71 -16.01
N GLY A 175 0.98 3.60 -16.36
CA GLY A 175 0.30 2.39 -16.83
C GLY A 175 -0.73 1.84 -15.85
N ILE A 176 -0.50 1.94 -14.52
CA ILE A 176 -1.46 1.43 -13.54
C ILE A 176 -2.73 2.30 -13.48
N PHE A 177 -2.62 3.61 -13.70
CA PHE A 177 -3.76 4.53 -13.78
C PHE A 177 -4.58 4.28 -15.06
N GLU A 178 -3.91 3.98 -16.18
CA GLU A 178 -4.56 3.61 -17.43
C GLU A 178 -5.38 2.33 -17.32
N VAL A 179 -4.92 1.35 -16.51
CA VAL A 179 -5.71 0.13 -16.18
C VAL A 179 -7.05 0.51 -15.55
N VAL A 180 -7.04 1.38 -14.55
CA VAL A 180 -8.29 1.85 -13.90
C VAL A 180 -9.19 2.58 -14.90
N GLN A 181 -8.63 3.50 -15.70
CA GLN A 181 -9.40 4.26 -16.70
C GLN A 181 -10.09 3.34 -17.70
N GLN A 182 -9.40 2.30 -18.17
CA GLN A 182 -9.97 1.32 -19.08
C GLN A 182 -11.12 0.53 -18.45
N GLN A 183 -10.97 0.12 -17.19
CA GLN A 183 -12.01 -0.63 -16.48
C GLN A 183 -13.23 0.23 -16.17
N MET A 184 -13.02 1.48 -15.78
CA MET A 184 -14.10 2.41 -15.45
C MET A 184 -14.66 3.16 -16.66
N VAL A 185 -13.96 3.12 -17.82
CA VAL A 185 -14.33 3.85 -19.03
C VAL A 185 -14.52 5.36 -18.77
N LEU A 186 -13.57 5.96 -18.04
CA LEU A 186 -13.60 7.37 -17.66
C LEU A 186 -12.36 8.11 -18.20
N PRO A 187 -12.51 9.41 -18.54
CA PRO A 187 -11.36 10.24 -18.87
C PRO A 187 -10.54 10.56 -17.60
N PRO A 188 -9.23 10.83 -17.73
CA PRO A 188 -8.37 11.17 -16.60
C PRO A 188 -8.93 12.28 -15.71
N SER A 189 -9.46 13.34 -16.30
CA SER A 189 -9.99 14.51 -15.60
C SER A 189 -11.25 14.25 -14.77
N ALA A 190 -11.90 13.10 -14.93
CA ALA A 190 -13.05 12.70 -14.13
C ALA A 190 -12.66 11.82 -12.92
N CYS A 191 -11.37 11.53 -12.76
CA CYS A 191 -10.85 10.66 -11.70
C CYS A 191 -10.04 11.46 -10.68
N VAL A 192 -10.18 11.11 -9.40
CA VAL A 192 -9.33 11.58 -8.31
C VAL A 192 -8.76 10.39 -7.55
N LEU A 193 -7.47 10.46 -7.20
CA LEU A 193 -6.85 9.52 -6.28
C LEU A 193 -6.68 10.19 -4.91
N VAL A 194 -7.12 9.50 -3.87
CA VAL A 194 -6.88 9.83 -2.47
C VAL A 194 -5.83 8.88 -1.94
N GLY A 195 -4.71 9.41 -1.42
CA GLY A 195 -3.62 8.56 -0.92
C GLY A 195 -2.63 9.34 -0.05
N ASP A 196 -1.82 8.58 0.72
CA ASP A 196 -0.88 9.13 1.69
C ASP A 196 0.53 9.39 1.11
N HIS A 197 0.89 8.68 0.04
CA HIS A 197 2.27 8.66 -0.42
C HIS A 197 2.54 9.75 -1.49
N PRO A 198 3.41 10.77 -1.21
CA PRO A 198 3.64 11.89 -2.11
C PRO A 198 4.04 11.49 -3.55
N LEU A 199 4.94 10.50 -3.70
CA LEU A 199 5.38 10.05 -5.03
C LEU A 199 4.34 9.17 -5.72
N ASN A 200 3.86 8.13 -5.03
CA ASN A 200 3.01 7.12 -5.66
C ASN A 200 1.64 7.68 -6.00
N ASP A 201 1.04 8.41 -5.06
CA ASP A 201 -0.35 8.83 -5.18
C ASP A 201 -0.47 10.22 -5.78
N VAL A 202 0.26 11.22 -5.25
CA VAL A 202 0.13 12.59 -5.75
C VAL A 202 0.81 12.75 -7.10
N VAL A 203 2.13 12.49 -7.17
CA VAL A 203 2.88 12.64 -8.43
C VAL A 203 2.32 11.68 -9.48
N GLY A 204 2.06 10.41 -9.12
CA GLY A 204 1.51 9.42 -10.05
C GLY A 204 0.19 9.85 -10.66
N ALA A 205 -0.78 10.26 -9.84
CA ALA A 205 -2.09 10.73 -10.28
C ALA A 205 -1.99 11.99 -11.16
N LYS A 206 -1.23 12.99 -10.73
CA LYS A 206 -1.06 14.24 -11.49
C LYS A 206 -0.43 14.00 -12.86
N ARG A 207 0.58 13.13 -12.95
CA ARG A 207 1.20 12.73 -14.23
C ARG A 207 0.32 11.89 -15.13
N ALA A 208 -0.61 11.15 -14.55
CA ALA A 208 -1.65 10.44 -15.29
C ALA A 208 -2.78 11.36 -15.77
N GLY A 209 -2.78 12.65 -15.37
CA GLY A 209 -3.82 13.62 -15.70
C GLY A 209 -5.04 13.56 -14.78
N TRP A 210 -4.90 12.89 -13.63
CA TRP A 210 -5.93 12.79 -12.59
C TRP A 210 -5.84 13.95 -11.61
N HIS A 211 -6.90 14.15 -10.84
CA HIS A 211 -6.83 14.90 -9.60
C HIS A 211 -6.18 14.06 -8.50
N ALA A 212 -5.58 14.73 -7.52
CA ALA A 212 -4.93 14.10 -6.39
C ALA A 212 -5.31 14.79 -5.08
N ILE A 213 -5.74 14.03 -4.09
CA ILE A 213 -5.93 14.49 -2.71
C ILE A 213 -4.94 13.75 -1.84
N TRP A 214 -4.06 14.51 -1.20
CA TRP A 214 -3.10 13.92 -0.27
C TRP A 214 -3.73 13.86 1.13
N ILE A 215 -3.71 12.66 1.73
CA ILE A 215 -4.11 12.48 3.13
C ILE A 215 -2.88 12.35 4.01
N ASP A 216 -2.78 13.22 5.01
CA ASP A 216 -1.72 13.21 6.04
C ASP A 216 -2.30 12.71 7.37
N ARG A 217 -2.25 11.42 7.58
CA ARG A 217 -2.77 10.76 8.79
C ARG A 217 -2.06 11.17 10.07
N ASP A 218 -0.80 11.61 9.95
CA ASP A 218 0.02 12.05 11.09
C ASP A 218 -0.25 13.50 11.50
N GLY A 219 -0.96 14.27 10.64
CA GLY A 219 -1.38 15.65 10.93
C GLY A 219 -0.25 16.68 10.92
N GLY A 220 0.91 16.37 10.35
CA GLY A 220 2.04 17.32 10.20
C GLY A 220 1.82 18.39 9.13
N GLY A 221 0.91 18.20 8.24
CA GLY A 221 0.11 19.17 7.47
C GLY A 221 0.77 19.92 6.32
N THR A 222 2.07 19.83 6.07
CA THR A 222 2.67 20.52 4.93
C THR A 222 3.15 19.55 3.87
N TYR A 223 2.38 19.41 2.79
CA TYR A 223 2.83 18.65 1.63
C TYR A 223 4.13 19.25 1.07
N ARG A 224 5.07 18.36 0.78
CA ARG A 224 6.30 18.69 0.06
C ARG A 224 6.49 17.68 -1.08
N PRO A 225 6.65 18.17 -2.32
CA PRO A 225 6.95 17.28 -3.43
C PRO A 225 8.24 16.48 -3.14
N PRO A 226 8.30 15.22 -3.58
CA PRO A 226 9.55 14.46 -3.52
C PRO A 226 10.66 15.15 -4.32
N PRO A 227 11.95 14.93 -4.00
CA PRO A 227 13.06 15.51 -4.75
C PRO A 227 12.98 15.19 -6.24
N GLY A 228 13.05 16.22 -7.08
CA GLY A 228 12.96 16.11 -8.54
C GLY A 228 11.54 16.12 -9.12
N TYR A 229 10.55 16.44 -8.29
CA TYR A 229 9.14 16.55 -8.67
C TYR A 229 8.56 17.87 -8.20
N ASP A 230 7.62 18.42 -8.99
CA ASP A 230 6.96 19.71 -8.72
C ASP A 230 5.42 19.56 -8.56
N GLU A 231 4.91 18.33 -8.74
CA GLU A 231 3.48 18.06 -8.65
C GLU A 231 2.97 18.27 -7.21
N VAL A 232 1.87 19.01 -7.10
CA VAL A 232 1.17 19.26 -5.83
C VAL A 232 -0.24 18.68 -5.87
N PRO A 233 -0.78 18.25 -4.73
CA PRO A 233 -2.15 17.79 -4.66
C PRO A 233 -3.13 18.95 -4.87
N ASP A 234 -4.33 18.63 -5.36
CA ASP A 234 -5.41 19.61 -5.50
C ASP A 234 -6.02 19.96 -4.13
N ALA A 235 -5.94 19.05 -3.16
CA ALA A 235 -6.30 19.28 -1.76
C ALA A 235 -5.43 18.44 -0.81
N VAL A 236 -5.32 18.91 0.43
CA VAL A 236 -4.69 18.19 1.55
C VAL A 236 -5.74 18.01 2.64
N ILE A 237 -5.85 16.78 3.15
CA ILE A 237 -6.74 16.44 4.25
C ILE A 237 -5.99 15.66 5.33
N THR A 238 -6.47 15.64 6.54
CA THR A 238 -5.91 14.86 7.67
C THR A 238 -6.81 13.71 8.09
N SER A 239 -8.09 13.76 7.66
CA SER A 239 -9.11 12.74 7.88
C SER A 239 -9.96 12.58 6.64
N LEU A 240 -10.49 11.38 6.41
CA LEU A 240 -11.47 11.14 5.34
C LEU A 240 -12.81 11.87 5.59
N ASP A 241 -13.08 12.32 6.81
CA ASP A 241 -14.26 13.15 7.10
C ASP A 241 -14.24 14.49 6.34
N GLU A 242 -13.04 14.96 5.96
CA GLU A 242 -12.86 16.19 5.18
C GLU A 242 -13.07 15.97 3.67
N LEU A 243 -13.02 14.71 3.21
CA LEU A 243 -13.01 14.38 1.78
C LEU A 243 -14.26 14.87 1.02
N PRO A 244 -15.51 14.74 1.54
CA PRO A 244 -16.69 15.24 0.82
C PRO A 244 -16.65 16.74 0.55
N ARG A 245 -15.98 17.50 1.43
CA ARG A 245 -15.78 18.95 1.25
C ARG A 245 -14.67 19.23 0.23
N ALA A 246 -13.56 18.49 0.30
CA ALA A 246 -12.43 18.63 -0.61
C ALA A 246 -12.85 18.37 -2.06
N LEU A 247 -13.65 17.32 -2.31
CA LEU A 247 -14.17 16.96 -3.64
C LEU A 247 -15.03 18.07 -4.27
N LYS A 248 -15.77 18.82 -3.47
CA LYS A 248 -16.60 19.95 -3.97
C LYS A 248 -15.75 21.15 -4.43
N GLY A 249 -14.48 21.17 -4.10
CA GLY A 249 -13.53 22.24 -4.48
C GLY A 249 -12.76 21.95 -5.77
N LEU A 250 -12.88 20.73 -6.34
CA LEU A 250 -12.26 20.31 -7.58
C LEU A 250 -13.15 20.63 -8.79
#